data_3319608ca1b97d08512fb7307d11eef1
#
_entry.id   3319608ca1b97d08512fb7307d11eef1
#
_cell.length_a   1.000
_cell.length_b   1.000
_cell.length_c   1.000
_cell.angle_alpha   90.00
_cell.angle_beta   90.00
_cell.angle_gamma   90.00
#
_symmetry.space_group_name_H-M   'P 1'
#
loop_
_entity.id
_entity.type
_entity.pdbx_description
1 polymer ?
#
loop_
_entity_poly.entity_id
_entity_poly.type
_entity_poly.pdbx_seq_one_letter_code
_entity_poly.pdbx_strand_id
1 'polypeptide(L)'
;MKRIYDFSRKPAARNYTVSDLQALKGTGRKLSMANPANADEIRACKEAGIDLFVVGMDQIEDVRAITPTHFTGLGSTWAQFGSNEEILADAFEAMRR
;
A
#
# COMPACT_ATOMS: atom_id res chain seq x y z
N MET A 1 -6.89 12.48 7.91
CA MET A 1 -6.40 12.05 6.59
C MET A 1 -5.23 12.90 6.17
N LYS A 2 -4.10 12.30 5.92
CA LYS A 2 -2.88 13.02 5.54
C LYS A 2 -2.85 13.29 4.04
N ARG A 3 -2.49 14.53 3.66
CA ARG A 3 -2.26 14.89 2.27
C ARG A 3 -0.78 14.73 1.95
N ILE A 4 -0.52 14.08 0.84
CA ILE A 4 0.83 13.88 0.30
C ILE A 4 0.82 14.19 -1.20
N TYR A 5 1.98 14.17 -1.81
CA TYR A 5 2.09 14.20 -3.27
C TYR A 5 2.41 12.78 -3.76
N ASP A 6 1.73 12.35 -4.79
CA ASP A 6 2.03 11.09 -5.46
C ASP A 6 3.31 11.20 -6.31
N PHE A 7 3.68 10.11 -6.96
CA PHE A 7 4.87 10.09 -7.83
C PHE A 7 4.79 11.10 -8.98
N SER A 8 3.58 11.44 -9.45
CA SER A 8 3.35 12.43 -10.50
C SER A 8 3.23 13.86 -9.97
N ARG A 9 3.55 14.09 -8.69
CA ARG A 9 3.42 15.36 -7.99
C ARG A 9 1.99 15.89 -7.90
N LYS A 10 1.01 15.01 -8.03
CA LYS A 10 -0.40 15.37 -7.80
C LYS A 10 -0.74 15.19 -6.33
N PRO A 11 -1.60 16.03 -5.78
CA PRO A 11 -2.07 15.84 -4.41
C PRO A 11 -2.77 14.50 -4.25
N ALA A 12 -2.43 13.79 -3.19
CA ALA A 12 -3.06 12.54 -2.80
C ALA A 12 -3.37 12.55 -1.30
N ALA A 13 -4.23 11.67 -0.86
CA ALA A 13 -4.54 11.51 0.56
C ALA A 13 -4.34 10.06 0.96
N ARG A 14 -3.83 9.85 2.17
CA ARG A 14 -3.63 8.51 2.76
C ARG A 14 -4.06 8.52 4.22
N ASN A 15 -4.54 7.39 4.69
CA ASN A 15 -4.87 7.22 6.11
C ASN A 15 -3.60 7.27 6.99
N TYR A 16 -2.49 6.74 6.49
CA TYR A 16 -1.18 6.79 7.14
C TYR A 16 -0.10 7.14 6.13
N THR A 17 0.98 7.75 6.61
CA THR A 17 2.23 7.92 5.88
C THR A 17 3.34 7.15 6.60
N VAL A 18 4.49 6.98 5.96
CA VAL A 18 5.66 6.36 6.62
C VAL A 18 6.04 7.13 7.88
N SER A 19 5.97 8.45 7.84
CA SER A 19 6.25 9.30 9.01
C SER A 19 5.27 9.03 10.16
N ASP A 20 3.99 8.84 9.86
CA ASP A 20 2.99 8.49 10.86
C ASP A 20 3.31 7.14 11.50
N LEU A 21 3.71 6.15 10.72
CA LEU A 21 4.07 4.83 11.23
C LEU A 21 5.30 4.90 12.14
N GLN A 22 6.30 5.69 11.78
CA GLN A 22 7.47 5.89 12.60
C GLN A 22 7.13 6.58 13.93
N ALA A 23 6.24 7.54 13.91
CA ALA A 23 5.80 8.25 15.12
C ALA A 23 5.06 7.36 16.12
N LEU A 24 4.49 6.24 15.67
CA LEU A 24 3.80 5.29 16.54
C LEU A 24 4.75 4.38 17.33
N LYS A 25 6.01 4.30 16.94
CA LYS A 25 7.00 3.49 17.66
C LYS A 25 7.14 3.98 19.10
N GLY A 26 7.13 3.03 20.04
CA GLY A 26 7.23 3.32 21.47
C GLY A 26 5.94 3.82 22.13
N THR A 27 4.87 4.05 21.39
CA THR A 27 3.58 4.50 21.93
C THR A 27 2.71 3.37 22.48
N GLY A 28 3.02 2.11 22.14
CA GLY A 28 2.21 0.95 22.47
C GLY A 28 1.00 0.75 21.56
N ARG A 29 0.68 1.71 20.67
CA ARG A 29 -0.41 1.59 19.71
C ARG A 29 -0.06 0.59 18.62
N LYS A 30 -1.01 -0.28 18.28
CA LYS A 30 -0.85 -1.29 17.23
C LYS A 30 -1.80 -1.00 16.08
N LEU A 31 -1.36 -1.31 14.87
CA LEU A 31 -2.15 -1.23 13.67
C LEU A 31 -2.40 -2.63 13.13
N SER A 32 -3.54 -2.78 12.46
CA SER A 32 -3.86 -4.01 11.75
C SER A 32 -3.34 -3.94 10.32
N MET A 33 -2.89 -5.07 9.80
CA MET A 33 -2.45 -5.22 8.42
C MET A 33 -3.05 -6.48 7.82
N ALA A 34 -3.44 -6.43 6.57
CA ALA A 34 -3.94 -7.57 5.83
C ALA A 34 -3.28 -7.68 4.46
N ASN A 35 -3.29 -8.89 3.93
CA ASN A 35 -2.80 -9.21 2.59
C ASN A 35 -3.96 -9.79 1.77
N PRO A 36 -4.89 -8.96 1.30
CA PRO A 36 -6.05 -9.43 0.55
C PRO A 36 -5.62 -9.96 -0.82
N ALA A 37 -6.24 -11.07 -1.24
CA ALA A 37 -5.87 -11.75 -2.47
C ALA A 37 -6.72 -11.33 -3.69
N ASN A 38 -7.86 -10.68 -3.47
CA ASN A 38 -8.78 -10.28 -4.54
C ASN A 38 -9.65 -9.08 -4.11
N ALA A 39 -10.46 -8.58 -5.03
CA ALA A 39 -11.30 -7.41 -4.80
C ALA A 39 -12.31 -7.61 -3.66
N ASP A 40 -12.89 -8.79 -3.54
CA ASP A 40 -13.86 -9.09 -2.48
C ASP A 40 -13.20 -9.05 -1.10
N GLU A 41 -12.00 -9.58 -0.99
CA GLU A 41 -11.22 -9.52 0.25
C GLU A 41 -10.79 -8.08 0.58
N ILE A 42 -10.45 -7.28 -0.42
CA ILE A 42 -10.14 -5.86 -0.23
C ILE A 42 -11.36 -5.12 0.35
N ARG A 43 -12.53 -5.36 -0.19
CA ARG A 43 -13.78 -4.76 0.33
C ARG A 43 -14.06 -5.19 1.77
N ALA A 44 -13.90 -6.49 2.05
CA ALA A 44 -14.10 -7.02 3.40
C ALA A 44 -13.11 -6.40 4.40
N CYS A 45 -11.84 -6.26 4.03
CA CYS A 45 -10.84 -5.63 4.86
C CYS A 45 -11.12 -4.14 5.11
N LYS A 46 -11.60 -3.43 4.08
CA LYS A 46 -12.02 -2.03 4.22
C LYS A 46 -13.17 -1.91 5.23
N GLU A 47 -14.19 -2.75 5.10
CA GLU A 47 -15.34 -2.74 6.02
C GLU A 47 -14.96 -3.11 7.45
N ALA A 48 -14.01 -4.04 7.61
CA ALA A 48 -13.50 -4.43 8.93
C ALA A 48 -12.60 -3.38 9.59
N GLY A 49 -12.24 -2.32 8.89
CA GLY A 49 -11.39 -1.25 9.42
C GLY A 49 -9.91 -1.61 9.48
N ILE A 50 -9.43 -2.48 8.62
CA ILE A 50 -8.00 -2.81 8.52
C ILE A 50 -7.23 -1.54 8.15
N ASP A 51 -6.15 -1.27 8.86
CA ASP A 51 -5.39 -0.03 8.73
C ASP A 51 -4.49 0.01 7.49
N LEU A 52 -3.80 -1.09 7.21
CA LEU A 52 -2.78 -1.16 6.17
C LEU A 52 -2.99 -2.39 5.28
N PHE A 53 -2.63 -2.26 4.00
CA PHE A 53 -2.65 -3.39 3.07
C PHE A 53 -1.24 -3.68 2.54
N VAL A 54 -0.98 -4.96 2.28
CA VAL A 54 0.15 -5.42 1.47
C VAL A 54 -0.42 -6.26 0.36
N VAL A 55 -0.17 -5.88 -0.88
CA VAL A 55 -0.76 -6.53 -2.07
C VAL A 55 0.28 -6.76 -3.15
N GLY A 56 -0.05 -7.62 -4.11
CA GLY A 56 0.75 -7.78 -5.32
C GLY A 56 0.51 -6.65 -6.34
N MET A 57 1.38 -6.57 -7.34
CA MET A 57 1.30 -5.57 -8.41
C MET A 57 -0.06 -5.57 -9.12
N ASP A 58 -0.61 -6.74 -9.37
CA ASP A 58 -1.89 -6.94 -10.06
C ASP A 58 -3.11 -6.47 -9.27
N GLN A 59 -2.95 -6.23 -7.96
CA GLN A 59 -4.05 -5.84 -7.07
C GLN A 59 -4.07 -4.34 -6.77
N ILE A 60 -3.05 -3.59 -7.15
CA ILE A 60 -2.92 -2.17 -6.81
C ILE A 60 -4.10 -1.37 -7.36
N GLU A 61 -4.50 -1.63 -8.60
CA GLU A 61 -5.61 -0.92 -9.24
C GLU A 61 -6.93 -1.17 -8.52
N ASP A 62 -7.19 -2.41 -8.09
CA ASP A 62 -8.38 -2.73 -7.30
C ASP A 62 -8.38 -2.01 -5.96
N VAL A 63 -7.24 -1.96 -5.29
CA VAL A 63 -7.13 -1.21 -4.03
C VAL A 63 -7.44 0.27 -4.26
N ARG A 64 -6.87 0.87 -5.28
CA ARG A 64 -7.11 2.29 -5.59
C ARG A 64 -8.55 2.58 -5.98
N ALA A 65 -9.21 1.65 -6.66
CA ALA A 65 -10.62 1.78 -7.00
C ALA A 65 -11.56 1.63 -5.80
N ILE A 66 -11.27 0.68 -4.91
CA ILE A 66 -12.13 0.35 -3.77
C ILE A 66 -11.86 1.26 -2.58
N THR A 67 -10.60 1.55 -2.32
CA THR A 67 -10.19 2.35 -1.15
C THR A 67 -8.94 3.18 -1.46
N PRO A 68 -9.09 4.30 -2.19
CA PRO A 68 -7.96 5.08 -2.71
C PRO A 68 -7.07 5.72 -1.65
N THR A 69 -7.54 5.79 -0.42
CA THR A 69 -6.80 6.44 0.67
C THR A 69 -6.05 5.49 1.59
N HIS A 70 -6.12 4.19 1.38
CA HIS A 70 -5.38 3.24 2.22
C HIS A 70 -3.88 3.24 1.89
N PHE A 71 -3.07 3.27 2.94
CA PHE A 71 -1.64 2.97 2.82
C PHE A 71 -1.48 1.54 2.32
N THR A 72 -0.76 1.38 1.23
CA THR A 72 -0.61 0.09 0.57
C THR A 72 0.86 -0.19 0.31
N GLY A 73 1.35 -1.29 0.86
CA GLY A 73 2.67 -1.82 0.59
C GLY A 73 2.63 -2.81 -0.56
N LEU A 74 3.71 -2.88 -1.32
CA LEU A 74 3.89 -3.87 -2.38
C LEU A 74 4.58 -5.10 -1.81
N GLY A 75 3.90 -6.25 -1.91
CA GLY A 75 4.51 -7.54 -1.66
C GLY A 75 5.11 -8.09 -2.96
N SER A 76 6.39 -8.39 -2.95
CA SER A 76 7.09 -8.94 -4.11
C SER A 76 7.69 -10.31 -3.80
N THR A 77 7.66 -11.19 -4.79
CA THR A 77 8.39 -12.45 -4.74
C THR A 77 9.75 -12.21 -5.39
N TRP A 78 10.76 -11.99 -4.60
CA TRP A 78 12.11 -11.66 -5.07
C TRP A 78 12.69 -12.67 -6.03
N ALA A 79 12.33 -13.95 -5.88
CA ALA A 79 12.83 -15.04 -6.72
C ALA A 79 12.39 -14.94 -8.18
N GLN A 80 11.36 -14.16 -8.50
CA GLN A 80 10.90 -13.99 -9.89
C GLN A 80 11.72 -12.99 -10.70
N PHE A 81 12.59 -12.22 -10.04
CA PHE A 81 13.40 -11.21 -10.70
C PHE A 81 14.82 -11.70 -10.92
N GLY A 82 15.40 -11.35 -12.07
CA GLY A 82 16.77 -11.73 -12.44
C GLY A 82 17.82 -10.74 -11.97
N SER A 83 17.44 -9.52 -11.57
CA SER A 83 18.39 -8.48 -11.19
C SER A 83 17.76 -7.44 -10.28
N ASN A 84 18.59 -6.63 -9.62
CA ASN A 84 18.14 -5.50 -8.82
C ASN A 84 17.44 -4.43 -9.67
N GLU A 85 17.88 -4.25 -10.90
CA GLU A 85 17.29 -3.30 -11.85
C GLU A 85 15.85 -3.67 -12.17
N GLU A 86 15.55 -4.96 -12.34
CA GLU A 86 14.18 -5.44 -12.56
C GLU A 86 13.30 -5.19 -11.33
N ILE A 87 13.83 -5.39 -10.14
CA ILE A 87 13.12 -5.11 -8.90
C ILE A 87 12.78 -3.63 -8.78
N LEU A 88 13.75 -2.76 -9.08
CA LEU A 88 13.54 -1.31 -9.08
C LEU A 88 12.53 -0.86 -10.13
N ALA A 89 12.57 -1.44 -11.32
CA ALA A 89 11.60 -1.14 -12.37
C ALA A 89 10.17 -1.51 -11.93
N ASP A 90 10.01 -2.66 -11.29
CA ASP A 90 8.72 -3.10 -10.74
C ASP A 90 8.22 -2.14 -9.65
N ALA A 91 9.11 -1.72 -8.75
CA ALA A 91 8.76 -0.76 -7.71
C ALA A 91 8.32 0.59 -8.28
N PHE A 92 9.00 1.11 -9.29
CA PHE A 92 8.60 2.35 -9.96
C PHE A 92 7.25 2.22 -10.64
N GLU A 93 6.98 1.08 -11.27
CA GLU A 93 5.66 0.83 -11.89
C GLU A 93 4.57 0.80 -10.82
N ALA A 94 4.82 0.18 -9.68
CA ALA A 94 3.87 0.18 -8.57
C ALA A 94 3.54 1.60 -8.08
N MET A 95 4.54 2.47 -8.02
CA MET A 95 4.36 3.86 -7.57
C MET A 95 3.50 4.69 -8.54
N ARG A 96 3.43 4.30 -9.80
CA ARG A 96 2.56 4.97 -10.78
C ARG A 96 1.10 4.56 -10.67
N ARG A 97 0.84 3.43 -10.09
CA ARG A 97 -0.51 2.87 -9.90
C ARG A 97 -1.07 3.28 -8.55
#